data_b9f006903c9d8299fb98ade281064f0c
#
_entry.id   b9f006903c9d8299fb98ade281064f0c
#
_cell.length_a   1.000
_cell.length_b   1.000
_cell.length_c   1.000
_cell.angle_alpha   90.00
_cell.angle_beta   90.00
_cell.angle_gamma   90.00
#
_symmetry.space_group_name_H-M   'P 1'
#
loop_
_entity.id
_entity.type
_entity.pdbx_description
1 polymer ?
#
loop_
_entity_poly.entity_id
_entity_poly.type
_entity_poly.pdbx_seq_one_letter_code
_entity_poly.pdbx_strand_id
1 'polypeptide(L)'
;MDPEGLALLLPPATLAALADSWLREDCPALNHVALVTGAAPAQAVLWAKSPGMLAGRPFFDAIFAQVNCQVSWFLPEGSKLVPVAKVAEVRGPAHCLLLGERVALNTLARCSGIASTAAAAVEMARGTGWTGHVAGTRKTTPGFRLVEKYGLLVGGAASHRYNLEGLVMVKDNHVVAAGGVEKAVRGARQAADFALKVEVECGSLQEAVAAAEAGADLVLLDNFRPEELHPTAKALKARFPRVGVEASGGVTLSNLPQFCGPHIDVISLGMLTQAAPALDFSLKLCAEGAIRVPETHRS
;
A
#
# COMPACT_ATOMS: atom_id res chain seq x y z
N MET A 1 12.84 -5.59 4.78
CA MET A 1 12.90 -4.42 5.69
C MET A 1 12.08 -4.79 6.91
N ASP A 2 12.56 -4.45 8.10
CA ASP A 2 11.83 -4.70 9.33
C ASP A 2 10.56 -3.82 9.36
N PRO A 3 9.35 -4.39 9.51
CA PRO A 3 8.10 -3.62 9.54
C PRO A 3 8.05 -2.55 10.64
N GLU A 4 8.62 -2.81 11.80
CA GLU A 4 8.69 -1.82 12.89
C GLU A 4 9.50 -0.57 12.50
N GLY A 5 10.56 -0.74 11.71
CA GLY A 5 11.37 0.38 11.20
C GLY A 5 10.67 1.24 10.14
N LEU A 6 9.62 0.73 9.50
CA LEU A 6 8.91 1.47 8.45
C LEU A 6 8.21 2.73 8.98
N ALA A 7 7.82 2.76 10.25
CA ALA A 7 7.23 3.95 10.87
C ALA A 7 8.14 5.19 10.79
N LEU A 8 9.47 5.00 10.74
CA LEU A 8 10.44 6.09 10.58
C LEU A 8 10.33 6.80 9.22
N LEU A 9 9.68 6.20 8.23
CA LEU A 9 9.44 6.82 6.93
C LEU A 9 8.32 7.87 6.99
N LEU A 10 7.53 7.89 8.06
CA LEU A 10 6.33 8.71 8.19
C LEU A 10 6.64 9.98 9.00
N PRO A 11 6.66 11.19 8.39
CA PRO A 11 6.90 12.41 9.13
C PRO A 11 5.78 12.67 10.16
N PRO A 12 6.09 12.99 11.42
CA PRO A 12 5.08 13.21 12.46
C PRO A 12 4.04 14.29 12.10
N ALA A 13 4.47 15.38 11.47
CA ALA A 13 3.56 16.45 11.02
C ALA A 13 2.56 15.96 9.96
N THR A 14 2.98 15.08 9.06
CA THR A 14 2.10 14.48 8.05
C THR A 14 1.07 13.56 8.71
N LEU A 15 1.49 12.72 9.67
CA LEU A 15 0.58 11.87 10.43
C LEU A 15 -0.46 12.68 11.20
N ALA A 16 -0.04 13.75 11.88
CA ALA A 16 -0.93 14.62 12.64
C ALA A 16 -1.96 15.32 11.74
N ALA A 17 -1.53 15.83 10.59
CA ALA A 17 -2.42 16.51 9.63
C ALA A 17 -3.45 15.55 9.02
N LEU A 18 -3.05 14.31 8.68
CA LEU A 18 -3.98 13.30 8.19
C LEU A 18 -5.00 12.89 9.25
N ALA A 19 -4.56 12.63 10.48
CA ALA A 19 -5.43 12.26 11.58
C ALA A 19 -6.46 13.37 11.89
N ASP A 20 -6.05 14.64 11.93
CA ASP A 20 -6.94 15.79 12.08
C ASP A 20 -7.98 15.86 10.94
N SER A 21 -7.54 15.70 9.71
CA SER A 21 -8.44 15.73 8.55
C SER A 21 -9.50 14.63 8.59
N TRP A 22 -9.11 13.39 8.93
CA TRP A 22 -10.05 12.26 9.02
C TRP A 22 -11.02 12.40 10.19
N LEU A 23 -10.56 12.91 11.34
CA LEU A 23 -11.44 13.17 12.49
C LEU A 23 -12.45 14.28 12.18
N ARG A 24 -12.07 15.32 11.44
CA ARG A 24 -12.97 16.39 10.99
C ARG A 24 -13.99 15.91 9.95
N GLU A 25 -13.65 14.93 9.12
CA GLU A 25 -14.61 14.30 8.21
C GLU A 25 -15.74 13.62 8.98
N ASP A 26 -15.41 12.92 10.06
CA ASP A 26 -16.38 12.16 10.86
C ASP A 26 -17.14 13.05 11.87
N CYS A 27 -16.48 14.04 12.45
CA CYS A 27 -17.08 14.96 13.41
C CYS A 27 -16.57 16.41 13.21
N PRO A 28 -17.17 17.16 12.28
CA PRO A 28 -16.68 18.52 11.95
C PRO A 28 -17.02 19.58 13.01
N ALA A 29 -18.01 19.34 13.87
CA ALA A 29 -18.51 20.33 14.84
C ALA A 29 -18.91 19.69 16.17
N LEU A 30 -20.18 19.33 16.35
CA LEU A 30 -20.75 18.92 17.64
C LEU A 30 -20.84 17.37 17.72
N ASN A 31 -20.21 16.80 18.75
CA ASN A 31 -20.36 15.39 19.11
C ASN A 31 -21.45 15.24 20.20
N HIS A 32 -22.69 15.08 19.77
CA HIS A 32 -23.83 14.98 20.72
C HIS A 32 -23.76 13.71 21.60
N VAL A 33 -23.20 12.61 21.08
CA VAL A 33 -23.09 11.34 21.81
C VAL A 33 -22.11 11.45 22.98
N ALA A 34 -21.20 12.41 22.96
CA ALA A 34 -20.31 12.69 24.09
C ALA A 34 -21.05 12.97 25.41
N LEU A 35 -22.26 13.54 25.34
CA LEU A 35 -23.10 13.77 26.53
C LEU A 35 -23.63 12.46 27.15
N VAL A 36 -23.76 11.39 26.35
CA VAL A 36 -24.21 10.09 26.84
C VAL A 36 -23.06 9.34 27.49
N THR A 37 -21.86 9.43 26.89
CA THR A 37 -20.68 8.66 27.32
C THR A 37 -19.90 9.35 28.44
N GLY A 38 -19.94 10.67 28.48
CA GLY A 38 -19.22 11.46 29.49
C GLY A 38 -17.70 11.44 29.29
N ALA A 39 -17.00 12.08 30.25
CA ALA A 39 -15.56 12.30 30.21
C ALA A 39 -14.78 11.41 31.20
N ALA A 40 -15.43 10.44 31.83
CA ALA A 40 -14.74 9.55 32.79
C ALA A 40 -13.59 8.79 32.08
N PRO A 41 -12.49 8.54 32.78
CA PRO A 41 -11.43 7.67 32.28
C PRO A 41 -11.97 6.30 31.90
N ALA A 42 -11.59 5.82 30.71
CA ALA A 42 -12.04 4.53 30.20
C ALA A 42 -10.89 3.82 29.49
N GLN A 43 -11.08 2.53 29.30
CA GLN A 43 -10.17 1.64 28.62
C GLN A 43 -10.92 0.82 27.58
N ALA A 44 -10.35 0.65 26.40
CA ALA A 44 -10.88 -0.20 25.35
C ALA A 44 -9.82 -1.17 24.84
N VAL A 45 -10.27 -2.33 24.39
CA VAL A 45 -9.40 -3.36 23.81
C VAL A 45 -9.69 -3.46 22.32
N LEU A 46 -8.62 -3.41 21.53
CA LEU A 46 -8.63 -3.66 20.09
C LEU A 46 -8.49 -5.17 19.83
N TRP A 47 -9.43 -5.70 19.08
CA TRP A 47 -9.48 -7.12 18.70
C TRP A 47 -9.39 -7.27 17.18
N ALA A 48 -8.55 -8.18 16.70
CA ALA A 48 -8.57 -8.68 15.32
C ALA A 48 -9.54 -9.86 15.22
N LYS A 49 -10.51 -9.76 14.31
CA LYS A 49 -11.58 -10.76 14.11
C LYS A 49 -11.43 -11.53 12.80
N SER A 50 -10.51 -11.12 11.92
CA SER A 50 -10.15 -11.84 10.71
C SER A 50 -8.65 -12.15 10.67
N PRO A 51 -8.23 -13.22 9.94
CA PRO A 51 -6.83 -13.49 9.72
C PRO A 51 -6.22 -12.47 8.76
N GLY A 52 -4.90 -12.29 8.82
CA GLY A 52 -4.16 -11.39 7.94
C GLY A 52 -2.87 -10.89 8.56
N MET A 53 -2.46 -9.70 8.17
CA MET A 53 -1.26 -9.02 8.65
C MET A 53 -1.63 -7.68 9.28
N LEU A 54 -1.15 -7.40 10.47
CA LEU A 54 -1.35 -6.12 11.16
C LEU A 54 -0.52 -5.05 10.45
N ALA A 55 -1.16 -3.98 10.00
CA ALA A 55 -0.48 -2.82 9.43
C ALA A 55 -1.25 -1.53 9.68
N GLY A 56 -0.49 -0.43 9.90
CA GLY A 56 -1.08 0.89 10.09
C GLY A 56 -1.08 1.39 11.52
N ARG A 57 -0.32 0.79 12.42
CA ARG A 57 -0.14 1.26 13.81
C ARG A 57 0.18 2.74 13.89
N PRO A 58 1.10 3.33 13.09
CA PRO A 58 1.42 4.75 13.19
C PRO A 58 0.24 5.67 12.92
N PHE A 59 -0.67 5.29 12.02
CA PHE A 59 -1.87 6.06 11.72
C PHE A 59 -2.91 5.94 12.84
N PHE A 60 -3.09 4.74 13.38
CA PHE A 60 -3.96 4.47 14.52
C PHE A 60 -3.52 5.28 15.75
N ASP A 61 -2.23 5.28 16.04
CA ASP A 61 -1.63 6.04 17.14
C ASP A 61 -1.83 7.55 16.95
N ALA A 62 -1.63 8.06 15.72
CA ALA A 62 -1.81 9.47 15.41
C ALA A 62 -3.26 9.92 15.61
N ILE A 63 -4.23 9.08 15.22
CA ILE A 63 -5.66 9.38 15.41
C ILE A 63 -6.00 9.48 16.90
N PHE A 64 -5.58 8.50 17.71
CA PHE A 64 -5.84 8.51 19.14
C PHE A 64 -5.09 9.59 19.90
N ALA A 65 -3.89 9.95 19.46
CA ALA A 65 -3.15 11.09 20.01
C ALA A 65 -3.91 12.43 19.83
N GLN A 66 -4.56 12.63 18.67
CA GLN A 66 -5.37 13.84 18.40
C GLN A 66 -6.58 13.98 19.35
N VAL A 67 -7.07 12.89 19.89
CA VAL A 67 -8.21 12.88 20.82
C VAL A 67 -7.78 12.59 22.26
N ASN A 68 -6.51 12.85 22.61
CA ASN A 68 -5.95 12.71 23.96
C ASN A 68 -6.08 11.28 24.55
N CYS A 69 -5.94 10.28 23.71
CA CYS A 69 -5.91 8.88 24.12
C CYS A 69 -4.53 8.27 23.89
N GLN A 70 -4.18 7.26 24.68
CA GLN A 70 -2.93 6.53 24.61
C GLN A 70 -3.17 5.10 24.13
N VAL A 71 -2.33 4.62 23.22
CA VAL A 71 -2.39 3.25 22.69
C VAL A 71 -1.22 2.44 23.23
N SER A 72 -1.49 1.22 23.66
CA SER A 72 -0.48 0.23 24.07
C SER A 72 -0.66 -1.03 23.23
N TRP A 73 0.33 -1.33 22.38
CA TRP A 73 0.29 -2.47 21.47
C TRP A 73 0.80 -3.75 22.11
N PHE A 74 0.13 -4.88 21.87
CA PHE A 74 0.55 -6.22 22.25
C PHE A 74 1.24 -6.96 21.10
N LEU A 75 0.93 -6.56 19.85
CA LEU A 75 1.50 -7.12 18.63
C LEU A 75 2.30 -6.04 17.87
N PRO A 76 3.51 -6.37 17.40
CA PRO A 76 4.29 -5.46 16.56
C PRO A 76 3.67 -5.28 15.15
N GLU A 77 4.09 -4.22 14.46
CA GLU A 77 3.75 -3.99 13.04
C GLU A 77 4.19 -5.19 12.20
N GLY A 78 3.37 -5.60 11.22
CA GLY A 78 3.66 -6.75 10.37
C GLY A 78 3.34 -8.12 11.01
N SER A 79 2.78 -8.15 12.23
CA SER A 79 2.39 -9.41 12.87
C SER A 79 1.32 -10.17 12.07
N LYS A 80 1.46 -11.49 11.99
CA LYS A 80 0.42 -12.36 11.50
C LYS A 80 -0.73 -12.42 12.53
N LEU A 81 -1.93 -12.10 12.07
CA LEU A 81 -3.13 -12.14 12.90
C LEU A 81 -3.80 -13.51 12.81
N VAL A 82 -4.04 -14.10 13.97
CA VAL A 82 -4.82 -15.33 14.14
C VAL A 82 -6.05 -14.98 14.98
N PRO A 83 -7.26 -14.97 14.39
CA PRO A 83 -8.46 -14.55 15.09
C PRO A 83 -8.89 -15.59 16.16
N VAL A 84 -9.48 -15.17 17.28
CA VAL A 84 -9.67 -13.79 17.73
C VAL A 84 -8.44 -13.38 18.55
N ALA A 85 -7.77 -12.29 18.19
CA ALA A 85 -6.54 -11.86 18.85
C ALA A 85 -6.71 -10.48 19.50
N LYS A 86 -6.20 -10.34 20.74
CA LYS A 86 -6.02 -9.05 21.40
C LYS A 86 -4.81 -8.36 20.78
N VAL A 87 -5.02 -7.17 20.19
CA VAL A 87 -3.99 -6.47 19.39
C VAL A 87 -3.41 -5.28 20.13
N ALA A 88 -4.26 -4.48 20.76
CA ALA A 88 -3.85 -3.30 21.51
C ALA A 88 -4.88 -2.94 22.58
N GLU A 89 -4.49 -2.00 23.41
CA GLU A 89 -5.32 -1.37 24.43
C GLU A 89 -5.25 0.15 24.26
N VAL A 90 -6.40 0.81 24.37
CA VAL A 90 -6.50 2.26 24.27
C VAL A 90 -7.08 2.81 25.55
N ARG A 91 -6.46 3.85 26.11
CA ARG A 91 -6.90 4.51 27.36
C ARG A 91 -7.09 6.00 27.12
N GLY A 92 -8.16 6.55 27.67
CA GLY A 92 -8.46 7.98 27.63
C GLY A 92 -9.86 8.28 28.12
N PRO A 93 -10.34 9.51 27.98
CA PRO A 93 -11.73 9.87 28.30
C PRO A 93 -12.70 9.09 27.41
N ALA A 94 -13.79 8.57 27.97
CA ALA A 94 -14.73 7.68 27.28
C ALA A 94 -15.24 8.27 25.95
N HIS A 95 -15.66 9.55 25.96
CA HIS A 95 -16.13 10.22 24.75
C HIS A 95 -15.03 10.39 23.68
N CYS A 96 -13.77 10.54 24.07
CA CYS A 96 -12.62 10.64 23.18
C CYS A 96 -12.28 9.30 22.53
N LEU A 97 -12.32 8.22 23.32
CA LEU A 97 -12.13 6.86 22.79
C LEU A 97 -13.14 6.55 21.67
N LEU A 98 -14.42 6.87 21.90
CA LEU A 98 -15.48 6.62 20.92
C LEU A 98 -15.42 7.58 19.73
N LEU A 99 -14.92 8.80 19.91
CA LEU A 99 -14.69 9.74 18.80
C LEU A 99 -13.62 9.23 17.83
N GLY A 100 -12.53 8.66 18.35
CA GLY A 100 -11.45 8.12 17.52
C GLY A 100 -11.73 6.74 16.93
N GLU A 101 -12.65 5.98 17.51
CA GLU A 101 -12.88 4.56 17.23
C GLU A 101 -13.05 4.26 15.73
N ARG A 102 -14.07 4.87 15.10
CA ARG A 102 -14.43 4.54 13.71
C ARG A 102 -13.31 4.90 12.73
N VAL A 103 -12.77 6.09 12.86
CA VAL A 103 -11.68 6.58 12.01
C VAL A 103 -10.44 5.71 12.15
N ALA A 104 -10.06 5.37 13.37
CA ALA A 104 -8.90 4.50 13.63
C ALA A 104 -9.11 3.07 13.10
N LEU A 105 -10.30 2.49 13.30
CA LEU A 105 -10.62 1.15 12.78
C LEU A 105 -10.65 1.11 11.26
N ASN A 106 -11.24 2.11 10.58
CA ASN A 106 -11.27 2.16 9.12
C ASN A 106 -9.85 2.22 8.53
N THR A 107 -8.99 3.04 9.13
CA THR A 107 -7.59 3.20 8.69
C THR A 107 -6.79 1.92 8.88
N LEU A 108 -6.87 1.32 10.06
CA LEU A 108 -6.18 0.07 10.38
C LEU A 108 -6.67 -1.10 9.53
N ALA A 109 -7.98 -1.21 9.34
CA ALA A 109 -8.62 -2.27 8.56
C ALA A 109 -8.17 -2.23 7.10
N ARG A 110 -8.15 -1.05 6.49
CA ARG A 110 -7.73 -0.86 5.09
C ARG A 110 -6.24 -1.12 4.92
N CYS A 111 -5.40 -0.55 5.77
CA CYS A 111 -3.96 -0.73 5.74
C CYS A 111 -3.56 -2.20 5.90
N SER A 112 -4.16 -2.88 6.89
CA SER A 112 -3.93 -4.30 7.16
C SER A 112 -4.41 -5.19 6.02
N GLY A 113 -5.54 -4.87 5.38
CA GLY A 113 -6.03 -5.60 4.21
C GLY A 113 -5.07 -5.53 3.02
N ILE A 114 -4.52 -4.35 2.75
CA ILE A 114 -3.52 -4.15 1.70
C ILE A 114 -2.22 -4.88 2.03
N ALA A 115 -1.74 -4.78 3.28
CA ALA A 115 -0.54 -5.50 3.71
C ALA A 115 -0.70 -7.01 3.58
N SER A 116 -1.86 -7.55 3.93
CA SER A 116 -2.18 -8.97 3.79
C SER A 116 -2.16 -9.43 2.34
N THR A 117 -2.78 -8.66 1.45
CA THR A 117 -2.82 -8.95 0.01
C THR A 117 -1.42 -8.85 -0.61
N ALA A 118 -0.66 -7.82 -0.24
CA ALA A 118 0.72 -7.65 -0.68
C ALA A 118 1.62 -8.79 -0.21
N ALA A 119 1.50 -9.21 1.06
CA ALA A 119 2.27 -10.34 1.60
C ALA A 119 1.96 -11.65 0.85
N ALA A 120 0.69 -11.91 0.54
CA ALA A 120 0.31 -13.07 -0.25
C ALA A 120 0.91 -13.04 -1.66
N ALA A 121 0.90 -11.87 -2.32
CA ALA A 121 1.52 -11.71 -3.63
C ALA A 121 3.03 -11.94 -3.59
N VAL A 122 3.72 -11.37 -2.61
CA VAL A 122 5.17 -11.51 -2.43
C VAL A 122 5.55 -12.97 -2.14
N GLU A 123 4.80 -13.65 -1.27
CA GLU A 123 5.01 -15.06 -0.96
C GLU A 123 4.84 -15.94 -2.21
N MET A 124 3.77 -15.71 -2.97
CA MET A 124 3.49 -16.44 -4.21
C MET A 124 4.59 -16.23 -5.26
N ALA A 125 5.05 -15.01 -5.47
CA ALA A 125 6.12 -14.71 -6.39
C ALA A 125 7.45 -15.35 -5.96
N ARG A 126 7.80 -15.29 -4.68
CA ARG A 126 9.00 -15.96 -4.12
C ARG A 126 8.93 -17.49 -4.24
N GLY A 127 7.73 -18.06 -4.13
CA GLY A 127 7.51 -19.50 -4.32
C GLY A 127 7.90 -20.03 -5.69
N THR A 128 7.97 -19.16 -6.71
CA THR A 128 8.48 -19.52 -8.06
C THR A 128 10.01 -19.53 -8.18
N GLY A 129 10.73 -19.07 -7.16
CA GLY A 129 12.18 -18.81 -7.21
C GLY A 129 12.55 -17.46 -7.85
N TRP A 130 11.58 -16.65 -8.24
CA TRP A 130 11.83 -15.31 -8.77
C TRP A 130 12.32 -14.32 -7.70
N THR A 131 13.30 -13.50 -8.06
CA THR A 131 13.99 -12.58 -7.14
C THR A 131 13.70 -11.11 -7.40
N GLY A 132 12.79 -10.79 -8.35
CA GLY A 132 12.38 -9.42 -8.63
C GLY A 132 11.43 -8.84 -7.59
N HIS A 133 10.83 -7.72 -7.91
CA HIS A 133 9.96 -6.95 -7.01
C HIS A 133 8.49 -7.04 -7.42
N VAL A 134 7.65 -7.49 -6.50
CA VAL A 134 6.21 -7.23 -6.56
C VAL A 134 5.99 -5.78 -6.14
N ALA A 135 5.27 -5.00 -6.93
CA ALA A 135 5.08 -3.57 -6.69
C ALA A 135 3.61 -3.15 -6.76
N GLY A 136 3.29 -2.09 -6.02
CA GLY A 136 2.02 -1.37 -6.19
C GLY A 136 2.04 -0.41 -7.37
N THR A 137 1.00 0.41 -7.47
CA THR A 137 0.81 1.41 -8.52
C THR A 137 0.34 2.75 -7.92
N ARG A 138 -0.01 3.73 -8.78
CA ARG A 138 -0.74 4.94 -8.36
C ARG A 138 -2.27 4.76 -8.38
N LYS A 139 -2.78 3.55 -8.62
CA LYS A 139 -4.21 3.23 -8.53
C LYS A 139 -4.62 3.12 -7.06
N THR A 140 -4.67 4.27 -6.38
CA THR A 140 -4.94 4.42 -4.94
C THR A 140 -6.15 5.30 -4.71
N THR A 141 -6.77 5.18 -3.54
CA THR A 141 -7.88 6.04 -3.11
C THR A 141 -7.39 7.48 -2.93
N PRO A 142 -8.05 8.49 -3.53
CA PRO A 142 -7.70 9.88 -3.31
C PRO A 142 -7.69 10.24 -1.82
N GLY A 143 -6.64 10.94 -1.38
CA GLY A 143 -6.44 11.31 0.03
C GLY A 143 -5.94 10.18 0.94
N PHE A 144 -5.90 8.93 0.48
CA PHE A 144 -5.53 7.78 1.31
C PHE A 144 -4.25 7.06 0.85
N ARG A 145 -3.56 7.62 -0.15
CA ARG A 145 -2.37 7.01 -0.78
C ARG A 145 -1.27 6.65 0.20
N LEU A 146 -1.01 7.49 1.20
CA LEU A 146 0.07 7.23 2.15
C LEU A 146 -0.20 5.95 2.95
N VAL A 147 -1.42 5.76 3.43
CA VAL A 147 -1.83 4.55 4.17
C VAL A 147 -1.74 3.32 3.27
N GLU A 148 -2.25 3.42 2.04
CA GLU A 148 -2.24 2.30 1.08
C GLU A 148 -0.83 1.91 0.66
N LYS A 149 0.04 2.88 0.38
CA LYS A 149 1.46 2.65 0.06
C LYS A 149 2.25 2.11 1.25
N TYR A 150 1.95 2.56 2.45
CA TYR A 150 2.54 2.03 3.67
C TYR A 150 2.15 0.56 3.88
N GLY A 151 0.88 0.21 3.68
CA GLY A 151 0.42 -1.17 3.73
C GLY A 151 1.17 -2.09 2.75
N LEU A 152 1.46 -1.62 1.53
CA LEU A 152 2.28 -2.37 0.56
C LEU A 152 3.67 -2.70 1.14
N LEU A 153 4.32 -1.70 1.75
CA LEU A 153 5.66 -1.86 2.33
C LEU A 153 5.66 -2.84 3.51
N VAL A 154 4.67 -2.77 4.40
CA VAL A 154 4.52 -3.71 5.52
C VAL A 154 4.33 -5.14 5.00
N GLY A 155 3.56 -5.32 3.92
CA GLY A 155 3.38 -6.61 3.25
C GLY A 155 4.61 -7.10 2.47
N GLY A 156 5.69 -6.31 2.41
CA GLY A 156 6.95 -6.67 1.73
C GLY A 156 6.95 -6.38 0.23
N ALA A 157 5.92 -5.72 -0.32
CA ALA A 157 5.91 -5.25 -1.70
C ALA A 157 6.61 -3.90 -1.83
N ALA A 158 7.09 -3.58 -3.02
CA ALA A 158 7.59 -2.25 -3.34
C ALA A 158 6.43 -1.26 -3.52
N SER A 159 6.61 -0.04 -3.04
CA SER A 159 5.57 1.00 -3.18
C SER A 159 5.41 1.50 -4.62
N HIS A 160 6.43 1.35 -5.44
CA HIS A 160 6.58 2.06 -6.72
C HIS A 160 6.62 3.59 -6.51
N ARG A 161 6.64 4.39 -7.59
CA ARG A 161 6.58 5.86 -7.45
C ARG A 161 5.38 6.30 -6.61
N TYR A 162 5.62 7.27 -5.73
CA TYR A 162 4.58 7.77 -4.85
C TYR A 162 3.61 8.70 -5.60
N ASN A 163 4.17 9.61 -6.42
CA ASN A 163 3.46 10.62 -7.18
C ASN A 163 4.08 10.79 -8.59
N LEU A 164 3.85 11.92 -9.23
CA LEU A 164 4.41 12.22 -10.55
C LEU A 164 5.88 12.67 -10.50
N GLU A 165 6.40 13.02 -9.31
CA GLU A 165 7.76 13.56 -9.14
C GLU A 165 8.83 12.47 -8.96
N GLY A 166 8.46 11.29 -8.44
CA GLY A 166 9.42 10.26 -8.05
C GLY A 166 10.04 9.48 -9.22
N LEU A 167 9.42 9.53 -10.40
CA LEU A 167 9.86 8.83 -11.61
C LEU A 167 9.12 9.42 -12.81
N VAL A 168 9.80 9.71 -13.90
CA VAL A 168 9.16 10.17 -15.13
C VAL A 168 8.66 8.96 -15.92
N MET A 169 7.35 8.74 -15.94
CA MET A 169 6.73 7.65 -16.70
C MET A 169 6.07 8.18 -17.97
N VAL A 170 6.57 7.74 -19.10
CA VAL A 170 6.03 8.01 -20.43
C VAL A 170 4.99 6.94 -20.75
N LYS A 171 3.77 7.35 -21.02
CA LYS A 171 2.65 6.48 -21.39
C LYS A 171 2.26 6.67 -22.85
N ASP A 172 1.38 5.80 -23.36
CA ASP A 172 0.83 5.80 -24.71
C ASP A 172 0.41 7.21 -25.18
N ASN A 173 -0.39 7.90 -24.38
CA ASN A 173 -0.85 9.26 -24.69
C ASN A 173 0.30 10.29 -24.76
N HIS A 174 1.35 10.11 -23.96
CA HIS A 174 2.54 10.97 -24.05
C HIS A 174 3.31 10.69 -25.33
N VAL A 175 3.41 9.43 -25.75
CA VAL A 175 4.05 9.02 -27.01
C VAL A 175 3.31 9.60 -28.20
N VAL A 176 1.98 9.53 -28.20
CA VAL A 176 1.15 10.15 -29.25
C VAL A 176 1.34 11.65 -29.29
N ALA A 177 1.28 12.33 -28.15
CA ALA A 177 1.43 13.78 -28.05
C ALA A 177 2.82 14.27 -28.49
N ALA A 178 3.87 13.51 -28.22
CA ALA A 178 5.25 13.83 -28.59
C ALA A 178 5.56 13.52 -30.08
N GLY A 179 4.73 12.73 -30.75
CA GLY A 179 4.94 12.28 -32.12
C GLY A 179 5.94 11.12 -32.25
N GLY A 180 5.93 10.20 -31.27
CA GLY A 180 6.67 8.93 -31.28
C GLY A 180 7.48 8.67 -30.02
N VAL A 181 7.83 7.39 -29.81
CA VAL A 181 8.54 6.90 -28.60
C VAL A 181 9.88 7.62 -28.41
N GLU A 182 10.70 7.72 -29.45
CA GLU A 182 12.04 8.33 -29.37
C GLU A 182 11.98 9.78 -28.90
N LYS A 183 11.06 10.59 -29.48
CA LYS A 183 10.87 11.99 -29.10
C LYS A 183 10.36 12.14 -27.68
N ALA A 184 9.41 11.27 -27.28
CA ALA A 184 8.86 11.26 -25.94
C ALA A 184 9.93 10.95 -24.89
N VAL A 185 10.78 9.94 -25.14
CA VAL A 185 11.87 9.57 -24.23
C VAL A 185 12.94 10.65 -24.14
N ARG A 186 13.35 11.26 -25.26
CA ARG A 186 14.32 12.37 -25.24
C ARG A 186 13.80 13.56 -24.46
N GLY A 187 12.53 13.93 -24.65
CA GLY A 187 11.88 14.98 -23.87
C GLY A 187 11.80 14.63 -22.37
N ALA A 188 11.45 13.39 -22.06
CA ALA A 188 11.41 12.90 -20.68
C ALA A 188 12.81 12.94 -20.02
N ARG A 189 13.86 12.50 -20.73
CA ARG A 189 15.25 12.57 -20.23
C ARG A 189 15.70 14.00 -19.96
N GLN A 190 15.34 14.94 -20.82
CA GLN A 190 15.63 16.35 -20.59
C GLN A 190 14.90 16.88 -19.34
N ALA A 191 13.63 16.50 -19.15
CA ALA A 191 12.84 16.91 -17.98
C ALA A 191 13.28 16.22 -16.67
N ALA A 192 13.75 14.97 -16.75
CA ALA A 192 14.18 14.18 -15.61
C ALA A 192 15.52 14.65 -15.03
N ASP A 193 16.32 15.37 -15.84
CA ASP A 193 17.68 15.74 -15.47
C ASP A 193 18.53 14.48 -15.15
N PHE A 194 19.49 14.58 -14.25
CA PHE A 194 20.28 13.43 -13.76
C PHE A 194 19.63 12.71 -12.57
N ALA A 195 18.66 13.34 -11.91
CA ALA A 195 18.13 12.90 -10.62
C ALA A 195 17.03 11.83 -10.74
N LEU A 196 16.26 11.84 -11.85
CA LEU A 196 15.11 10.97 -12.01
C LEU A 196 15.33 9.90 -13.07
N LYS A 197 14.79 8.72 -12.84
CA LYS A 197 14.70 7.68 -13.86
C LYS A 197 13.55 7.95 -14.80
N VAL A 198 13.70 7.46 -16.04
CA VAL A 198 12.67 7.50 -17.08
C VAL A 198 12.21 6.08 -17.35
N GLU A 199 10.91 5.85 -17.22
CA GLU A 199 10.21 4.62 -17.54
C GLU A 199 9.25 4.84 -18.69
N VAL A 200 9.16 3.86 -19.59
CA VAL A 200 8.33 3.94 -20.79
C VAL A 200 7.41 2.74 -20.89
N GLU A 201 6.12 3.00 -21.00
CA GLU A 201 5.09 1.98 -21.26
C GLU A 201 5.12 1.61 -22.74
N CYS A 202 5.31 0.32 -23.03
CA CYS A 202 5.47 -0.23 -24.38
C CYS A 202 4.53 -1.41 -24.59
N GLY A 203 3.85 -1.42 -25.75
CA GLY A 203 2.96 -2.51 -26.19
C GLY A 203 3.62 -3.51 -27.13
N SER A 204 4.90 -3.32 -27.49
CA SER A 204 5.64 -4.20 -28.40
C SER A 204 7.14 -4.23 -28.13
N LEU A 205 7.82 -5.28 -28.60
CA LEU A 205 9.29 -5.34 -28.56
C LEU A 205 9.92 -4.18 -29.34
N GLN A 206 9.33 -3.78 -30.45
CA GLN A 206 9.84 -2.68 -31.26
C GLN A 206 9.84 -1.36 -30.51
N GLU A 207 8.74 -1.05 -29.81
CA GLU A 207 8.65 0.13 -28.94
C GLU A 207 9.62 0.06 -27.77
N ALA A 208 9.74 -1.12 -27.14
CA ALA A 208 10.67 -1.33 -26.03
C ALA A 208 12.13 -1.10 -26.43
N VAL A 209 12.52 -1.57 -27.62
CA VAL A 209 13.84 -1.34 -28.19
C VAL A 209 14.06 0.14 -28.49
N ALA A 210 13.10 0.81 -29.14
CA ALA A 210 13.19 2.25 -29.44
C ALA A 210 13.30 3.08 -28.16
N ALA A 211 12.54 2.74 -27.11
CA ALA A 211 12.62 3.40 -25.81
C ALA A 211 14.00 3.22 -25.15
N ALA A 212 14.54 2.00 -25.17
CA ALA A 212 15.86 1.70 -24.62
C ALA A 212 17.00 2.42 -25.39
N GLU A 213 16.94 2.45 -26.72
CA GLU A 213 17.88 3.19 -27.59
C GLU A 213 17.82 4.70 -27.34
N ALA A 214 16.64 5.25 -27.05
CA ALA A 214 16.46 6.66 -26.74
C ALA A 214 16.87 7.03 -25.29
N GLY A 215 17.22 6.04 -24.45
CA GLY A 215 17.78 6.26 -23.12
C GLY A 215 16.80 6.06 -21.97
N ALA A 216 15.77 5.24 -22.13
CA ALA A 216 14.92 4.81 -21.02
C ALA A 216 15.72 3.99 -20.00
N ASP A 217 15.48 4.22 -18.69
CA ASP A 217 16.07 3.43 -17.60
C ASP A 217 15.28 2.16 -17.34
N LEU A 218 13.94 2.23 -17.52
CA LEU A 218 13.01 1.12 -17.39
C LEU A 218 12.04 1.09 -18.59
N VAL A 219 11.64 -0.12 -18.94
CA VAL A 219 10.57 -0.38 -19.91
C VAL A 219 9.48 -1.18 -19.22
N LEU A 220 8.27 -0.65 -19.23
CA LEU A 220 7.09 -1.35 -18.75
C LEU A 220 6.40 -2.02 -19.94
N LEU A 221 6.38 -3.35 -19.93
CA LEU A 221 5.67 -4.17 -20.91
C LEU A 221 4.20 -4.29 -20.46
N ASP A 222 3.32 -3.51 -21.10
CA ASP A 222 1.93 -3.36 -20.68
C ASP A 222 1.00 -4.33 -21.39
N ASN A 223 0.17 -5.03 -20.63
CA ASN A 223 -0.85 -5.95 -21.10
C ASN A 223 -0.34 -7.12 -21.97
N PHE A 224 0.92 -7.52 -21.83
CA PHE A 224 1.45 -8.72 -22.49
C PHE A 224 0.88 -9.99 -21.84
N ARG A 225 0.59 -10.99 -22.67
CA ARG A 225 0.37 -12.35 -22.19
C ARG A 225 1.71 -12.97 -21.79
N PRO A 226 1.76 -13.88 -20.80
CA PRO A 226 3.03 -14.49 -20.37
C PRO A 226 3.85 -15.11 -21.49
N GLU A 227 3.19 -15.71 -22.50
CA GLU A 227 3.83 -16.34 -23.65
C GLU A 227 4.57 -15.34 -24.55
N GLU A 228 4.14 -14.09 -24.56
CA GLU A 228 4.75 -12.99 -25.33
C GLU A 228 5.73 -12.18 -24.47
N LEU A 229 5.42 -12.04 -23.17
CA LEU A 229 6.19 -11.27 -22.21
C LEU A 229 7.64 -11.79 -22.09
N HIS A 230 7.80 -13.07 -21.81
CA HIS A 230 9.12 -13.63 -21.51
C HIS A 230 10.07 -13.61 -22.72
N PRO A 231 9.67 -13.98 -23.95
CA PRO A 231 10.51 -13.81 -25.13
C PRO A 231 10.87 -12.35 -25.40
N THR A 232 9.93 -11.42 -25.22
CA THR A 232 10.14 -9.98 -25.40
C THR A 232 11.16 -9.44 -24.38
N ALA A 233 10.99 -9.76 -23.11
CA ALA A 233 11.92 -9.35 -22.04
C ALA A 233 13.32 -9.93 -22.26
N LYS A 234 13.43 -11.20 -22.68
CA LYS A 234 14.71 -11.84 -23.02
C LYS A 234 15.41 -11.13 -24.19
N ALA A 235 14.68 -10.83 -25.26
CA ALA A 235 15.22 -10.13 -26.41
C ALA A 235 15.70 -8.71 -26.06
N LEU A 236 14.93 -7.98 -25.27
CA LEU A 236 15.30 -6.66 -24.79
C LEU A 236 16.56 -6.70 -23.92
N LYS A 237 16.61 -7.59 -22.90
CA LYS A 237 17.77 -7.74 -22.00
C LYS A 237 19.04 -8.19 -22.73
N ALA A 238 18.93 -8.96 -23.80
CA ALA A 238 20.08 -9.36 -24.61
C ALA A 238 20.79 -8.17 -25.27
N ARG A 239 20.04 -7.12 -25.66
CA ARG A 239 20.58 -5.88 -26.26
C ARG A 239 20.89 -4.81 -25.21
N PHE A 240 20.07 -4.72 -24.19
CA PHE A 240 20.11 -3.64 -23.17
C PHE A 240 20.09 -4.27 -21.75
N PRO A 241 21.17 -4.91 -21.32
CA PRO A 241 21.18 -5.66 -20.04
C PRO A 241 20.97 -4.80 -18.79
N ARG A 242 21.17 -3.48 -18.90
CA ARG A 242 20.98 -2.54 -17.78
C ARG A 242 19.60 -1.93 -17.71
N VAL A 243 18.79 -2.03 -18.74
CA VAL A 243 17.41 -1.51 -18.74
C VAL A 243 16.56 -2.40 -17.85
N GLY A 244 15.87 -1.80 -16.88
CA GLY A 244 14.90 -2.51 -16.04
C GLY A 244 13.68 -2.90 -16.87
N VAL A 245 13.11 -4.08 -16.59
CA VAL A 245 11.90 -4.56 -17.26
C VAL A 245 10.81 -4.75 -16.21
N GLU A 246 9.74 -3.98 -16.36
CA GLU A 246 8.53 -4.12 -15.57
C GLU A 246 7.44 -4.79 -16.41
N ALA A 247 6.69 -5.71 -15.80
CA ALA A 247 5.47 -6.29 -16.35
C ALA A 247 4.26 -5.72 -15.60
N SER A 248 3.24 -5.27 -16.35
CA SER A 248 2.01 -4.72 -15.80
C SER A 248 0.80 -5.05 -16.70
N GLY A 249 -0.39 -4.87 -16.13
CA GLY A 249 -1.64 -5.07 -16.87
C GLY A 249 -2.24 -6.47 -16.67
N GLY A 250 -3.46 -6.52 -16.11
CA GLY A 250 -4.22 -7.76 -15.93
C GLY A 250 -3.63 -8.79 -14.96
N VAL A 251 -2.59 -8.42 -14.19
CA VAL A 251 -1.96 -9.32 -13.22
C VAL A 251 -2.82 -9.42 -11.96
N THR A 252 -3.10 -10.66 -11.55
CA THR A 252 -3.86 -11.03 -10.35
C THR A 252 -3.04 -12.01 -9.51
N LEU A 253 -3.48 -12.30 -8.28
CA LEU A 253 -2.82 -13.33 -7.47
C LEU A 253 -2.79 -14.69 -8.19
N SER A 254 -3.87 -15.07 -8.87
CA SER A 254 -3.98 -16.38 -9.51
C SER A 254 -3.04 -16.57 -10.72
N ASN A 255 -2.70 -15.49 -11.44
CA ASN A 255 -1.84 -15.57 -12.62
C ASN A 255 -0.43 -15.02 -12.38
N LEU A 256 -0.16 -14.37 -11.25
CA LEU A 256 1.14 -13.79 -10.91
C LEU A 256 2.35 -14.73 -11.16
N PRO A 257 2.30 -16.03 -10.80
CA PRO A 257 3.41 -16.93 -11.05
C PRO A 257 3.82 -17.03 -12.52
N GLN A 258 2.88 -16.84 -13.46
CA GLN A 258 3.13 -16.91 -14.90
C GLN A 258 3.93 -15.71 -15.43
N PHE A 259 3.91 -14.57 -14.70
CA PHE A 259 4.67 -13.37 -15.04
C PHE A 259 6.08 -13.37 -14.44
N CYS A 260 6.33 -14.20 -13.43
CA CYS A 260 7.65 -14.34 -12.81
C CYS A 260 8.63 -15.00 -13.77
N GLY A 261 9.77 -14.36 -14.05
CA GLY A 261 10.77 -14.89 -14.95
C GLY A 261 12.12 -14.19 -14.87
N PRO A 262 13.21 -14.79 -15.36
CA PRO A 262 14.58 -14.34 -15.12
C PRO A 262 14.92 -12.98 -15.75
N HIS A 263 14.10 -12.50 -16.69
CA HIS A 263 14.30 -11.23 -17.38
C HIS A 263 13.28 -10.15 -16.98
N ILE A 264 12.44 -10.44 -15.98
CA ILE A 264 11.49 -9.50 -15.39
C ILE A 264 12.05 -9.03 -14.05
N ASP A 265 12.20 -7.71 -13.88
CA ASP A 265 12.74 -7.11 -12.66
C ASP A 265 11.63 -6.69 -11.69
N VAL A 266 10.48 -6.26 -12.23
CA VAL A 266 9.34 -5.76 -11.46
C VAL A 266 8.04 -6.29 -12.06
N ILE A 267 7.10 -6.66 -11.19
CA ILE A 267 5.71 -6.93 -11.57
C ILE A 267 4.82 -6.01 -10.75
N SER A 268 4.11 -5.10 -11.40
CA SER A 268 3.21 -4.17 -10.70
C SER A 268 1.75 -4.60 -10.84
N LEU A 269 1.03 -4.57 -9.70
CA LEU A 269 -0.35 -4.99 -9.59
C LEU A 269 -1.22 -3.87 -9.01
N GLY A 270 -2.15 -3.36 -9.80
CA GLY A 270 -3.15 -2.40 -9.32
C GLY A 270 -4.10 -2.99 -8.27
N MET A 271 -4.37 -4.29 -8.36
CA MET A 271 -5.29 -4.98 -7.46
C MET A 271 -4.83 -4.96 -5.99
N LEU A 272 -3.54 -4.81 -5.71
CA LEU A 272 -3.03 -4.76 -4.33
C LEU A 272 -3.67 -3.63 -3.51
N THR A 273 -4.05 -2.54 -4.16
CA THR A 273 -4.73 -1.40 -3.53
C THR A 273 -6.21 -1.32 -3.90
N GLN A 274 -6.60 -1.73 -5.12
CA GLN A 274 -7.98 -1.59 -5.60
C GLN A 274 -8.91 -2.72 -5.13
N ALA A 275 -8.39 -3.94 -4.94
CA ALA A 275 -9.20 -5.12 -4.66
C ALA A 275 -8.86 -5.79 -3.31
N ALA A 276 -7.95 -5.24 -2.51
CA ALA A 276 -7.66 -5.79 -1.20
C ALA A 276 -8.86 -5.62 -0.26
N PRO A 277 -9.39 -6.70 0.34
CA PRO A 277 -10.45 -6.59 1.33
C PRO A 277 -9.91 -5.97 2.62
N ALA A 278 -10.70 -5.13 3.27
CA ALA A 278 -10.40 -4.64 4.61
C ALA A 278 -10.47 -5.80 5.62
N LEU A 279 -9.60 -5.78 6.64
CA LEU A 279 -9.69 -6.74 7.73
C LEU A 279 -10.76 -6.30 8.75
N ASP A 280 -11.29 -7.27 9.50
CA ASP A 280 -12.28 -7.01 10.55
C ASP A 280 -11.58 -6.81 11.90
N PHE A 281 -11.69 -5.59 12.44
CA PHE A 281 -11.27 -5.20 13.78
C PHE A 281 -12.44 -4.63 14.58
N SER A 282 -12.39 -4.79 15.89
CA SER A 282 -13.33 -4.13 16.79
C SER A 282 -12.61 -3.54 18.00
N LEU A 283 -13.08 -2.38 18.46
CA LEU A 283 -12.64 -1.75 19.70
C LEU A 283 -13.78 -1.88 20.71
N LYS A 284 -13.50 -2.49 21.86
CA LYS A 284 -14.51 -2.75 22.89
C LYS A 284 -14.12 -2.08 24.20
N LEU A 285 -14.99 -1.18 24.70
CA LEU A 285 -14.84 -0.62 26.04
C LEU A 285 -14.89 -1.76 27.08
N CYS A 286 -13.97 -1.69 28.02
CA CYS A 286 -13.97 -2.57 29.17
C CYS A 286 -15.00 -2.05 30.17
N ALA A 287 -16.00 -2.87 30.52
CA ALA A 287 -16.79 -2.62 31.70
C ALA A 287 -15.89 -2.85 32.94
N GLU A 288 -16.09 -2.09 34.01
CA GLU A 288 -15.33 -2.29 35.25
C GLU A 288 -15.35 -3.79 35.65
N GLY A 289 -14.17 -4.42 35.56
CA GLY A 289 -13.95 -5.83 35.94
C GLY A 289 -14.14 -6.93 34.90
N ALA A 290 -14.48 -6.63 33.64
CA ALA A 290 -14.66 -7.68 32.61
C ALA A 290 -14.12 -7.33 31.23
N ILE A 291 -13.12 -8.07 30.75
CA ILE A 291 -12.73 -8.10 29.33
C ILE A 291 -13.64 -9.10 28.61
N ARG A 292 -14.61 -8.65 27.81
CA ARG A 292 -15.42 -9.54 26.98
C ARG A 292 -14.73 -9.78 25.63
N VAL A 293 -14.40 -11.03 25.36
CA VAL A 293 -13.91 -11.46 24.03
C VAL A 293 -15.07 -11.37 23.04
N PRO A 294 -14.92 -10.70 21.89
CA PRO A 294 -15.96 -10.63 20.87
C PRO A 294 -16.26 -12.02 20.30
N GLU A 295 -17.53 -12.32 20.06
CA GLU A 295 -17.92 -13.53 19.34
C GLU A 295 -17.57 -13.40 17.85
N THR A 296 -17.07 -14.48 17.25
CA THR A 296 -16.90 -14.57 15.79
C THR A 296 -18.29 -14.75 15.17
N HIS A 297 -18.74 -13.79 14.38
CA HIS A 297 -19.88 -14.05 13.51
C HIS A 297 -19.46 -15.11 12.48
N ARG A 298 -19.99 -16.32 12.63
CA ARG A 298 -19.95 -17.32 11.56
C ARG A 298 -20.89 -16.81 10.46
N SER A 299 -20.33 -16.33 9.37
CA SER A 299 -21.03 -16.10 8.11
C SER A 299 -20.87 -17.33 7.22
#